data_215f957daf5c62492816b24a44b32a9d
#
_entry.id   215f957daf5c62492816b24a44b32a9d
#
_cell.length_a   1.000
_cell.length_b   1.000
_cell.length_c   1.000
_cell.angle_alpha   90.00
_cell.angle_beta   90.00
_cell.angle_gamma   90.00
#
_symmetry.space_group_name_H-M   'P 1'
#
loop_
_entity.id
_entity.type
_entity.pdbx_description
1 polymer ?
#
loop_
_entity_poly.entity_id
_entity_poly.type
_entity_poly.pdbx_seq_one_letter_code
_entity_poly.pdbx_strand_id
1 'polypeptide(L)'
;VRAWGWWVLQQARKELAPFYPTYADYEPLDKKSNVHYEPREPRLVPLNDDGTPNIDALNADLDQSYINDRAKPRWIAKPTVAYLWARTVKCKNCRATIPLLKTRWLCKKSNRRVLLSMEPNAHKTGVVFDVQNYVPIVGGNAAQRREQDKRMGEGTMSRSGVKCPCCGTIMTMEDLRVEGKADRLGMAMTAVVVDGPKTKEFRDPVSNECAKSEEAAQMLAELFEVIPFGLPTEPLPSKEALGFRVPLYGLDQWQKLFTPLQMLALGNVVKHTRAVKTVIEQNGYSKEWVESITAMLAISVDKLADRQSA
;
A
#
# COMPACT_ATOMS: atom_id res chain seq x y z
N VAL A 1 23.43 -15.26 -6.61
CA VAL A 1 22.18 -14.89 -5.90
C VAL A 1 21.62 -13.56 -6.42
N ARG A 2 22.37 -12.43 -6.39
CA ARG A 2 21.86 -11.10 -6.81
C ARG A 2 21.28 -11.09 -8.23
N ALA A 3 21.98 -11.64 -9.22
CA ALA A 3 21.50 -11.69 -10.60
C ALA A 3 20.20 -12.48 -10.74
N TRP A 4 20.11 -13.63 -10.08
CA TRP A 4 18.90 -14.47 -10.09
C TRP A 4 17.74 -13.85 -9.31
N GLY A 5 18.02 -13.16 -8.19
CA GLY A 5 17.00 -12.35 -7.50
C GLY A 5 16.48 -11.23 -8.40
N TRP A 6 17.34 -10.59 -9.18
CA TRP A 6 16.92 -9.59 -10.15
C TRP A 6 16.06 -10.19 -11.27
N TRP A 7 16.42 -11.36 -11.76
CA TRP A 7 15.59 -12.10 -12.74
C TRP A 7 14.18 -12.35 -12.20
N VAL A 8 14.08 -12.88 -10.97
CA VAL A 8 12.78 -13.11 -10.31
C VAL A 8 11.95 -11.83 -10.25
N LEU A 9 12.57 -10.71 -9.84
CA LEU A 9 11.88 -9.42 -9.75
C LEU A 9 11.43 -8.90 -11.12
N GLN A 10 12.21 -9.11 -12.17
CA GLN A 10 11.84 -8.72 -13.53
C GLN A 10 10.62 -9.52 -14.04
N GLN A 11 10.59 -10.84 -13.81
CA GLN A 11 9.45 -11.65 -14.20
C GLN A 11 8.19 -11.26 -13.39
N ALA A 12 8.32 -11.13 -12.07
CA ALA A 12 7.21 -10.71 -11.22
C ALA A 12 6.69 -9.32 -11.61
N ARG A 13 7.56 -8.37 -11.97
CA ARG A 13 7.16 -7.03 -12.42
C ARG A 13 6.24 -7.08 -13.63
N LYS A 14 6.55 -7.88 -14.64
CA LYS A 14 5.72 -7.99 -15.86
C LYS A 14 4.29 -8.39 -15.53
N GLU A 15 4.10 -9.32 -14.62
CA GLU A 15 2.78 -9.80 -14.22
C GLU A 15 2.08 -8.84 -13.25
N LEU A 16 2.84 -8.17 -12.38
CA LEU A 16 2.30 -7.28 -11.35
C LEU A 16 2.05 -5.84 -11.81
N ALA A 17 2.74 -5.37 -12.85
CA ALA A 17 2.67 -3.98 -13.29
C ALA A 17 1.23 -3.47 -13.54
N PRO A 18 0.29 -4.26 -14.11
CA PRO A 18 -1.09 -3.83 -14.28
C PRO A 18 -1.85 -3.59 -12.97
N PHE A 19 -1.42 -4.21 -11.87
CA PHE A 19 -2.03 -4.10 -10.54
C PHE A 19 -1.43 -3.01 -9.67
N TYR A 20 -0.28 -2.46 -10.08
CA TYR A 20 0.44 -1.39 -9.38
C TYR A 20 0.66 -0.20 -10.33
N PRO A 21 -0.43 0.48 -10.74
CA PRO A 21 -0.37 1.56 -11.72
C PRO A 21 0.53 2.69 -11.22
N THR A 22 1.30 3.25 -12.14
CA THR A 22 2.08 4.47 -11.92
C THR A 22 1.31 5.63 -12.51
N TYR A 23 1.17 6.71 -11.77
CA TYR A 23 0.59 7.96 -12.24
C TYR A 23 1.67 9.02 -12.39
N ALA A 24 1.47 9.92 -13.34
CA ALA A 24 2.31 11.09 -13.57
C ALA A 24 1.55 12.35 -13.21
N ASP A 25 2.20 13.26 -12.49
CA ASP A 25 1.71 14.61 -12.24
C ASP A 25 2.31 15.57 -13.27
N TYR A 26 1.54 16.61 -13.65
CA TYR A 26 2.01 17.66 -14.54
C TYR A 26 2.62 18.78 -13.72
N GLU A 27 3.95 18.81 -13.59
CA GLU A 27 4.68 19.76 -12.74
C GLU A 27 6.10 20.03 -13.26
N PRO A 28 6.77 21.15 -12.86
CA PRO A 28 8.17 21.36 -13.16
C PRO A 28 9.07 20.48 -12.31
N LEU A 29 10.20 20.04 -12.88
CA LEU A 29 11.24 19.31 -12.12
C LEU A 29 11.89 20.22 -11.05
N ASP A 30 12.05 21.49 -11.34
CA ASP A 30 12.53 22.49 -10.37
C ASP A 30 11.36 23.29 -9.80
N LYS A 31 10.87 22.83 -8.65
CA LYS A 31 9.77 23.50 -7.92
C LYS A 31 10.14 24.87 -7.31
N LYS A 32 11.41 25.28 -7.41
CA LYS A 32 11.84 26.64 -6.99
C LYS A 32 11.58 27.68 -8.05
N SER A 33 11.32 27.28 -9.28
CA SER A 33 10.93 28.21 -10.33
C SER A 33 9.53 28.75 -10.04
N ASN A 34 9.39 30.09 -10.07
CA ASN A 34 8.09 30.75 -9.95
C ASN A 34 7.26 30.65 -11.25
N VAL A 35 7.42 29.59 -12.00
CA VAL A 35 6.64 29.37 -13.22
C VAL A 35 5.21 29.00 -12.83
N HIS A 36 4.30 29.87 -13.20
CA HIS A 36 2.88 29.61 -13.05
C HIS A 36 2.46 28.54 -14.07
N TYR A 37 1.83 27.47 -13.60
CA TYR A 37 1.24 26.43 -14.45
C TYR A 37 -0.10 26.01 -13.87
N GLU A 38 -1.00 25.57 -14.74
CA GLU A 38 -2.29 25.01 -14.34
C GLU A 38 -2.09 23.55 -13.92
N PRO A 39 -2.47 23.17 -12.69
CA PRO A 39 -2.50 21.78 -12.29
C PRO A 39 -3.39 20.98 -13.24
N ARG A 40 -2.98 19.75 -13.56
CA ARG A 40 -3.76 18.82 -14.36
C ARG A 40 -4.02 17.56 -13.55
N GLU A 41 -5.12 16.89 -13.86
CA GLU A 41 -5.42 15.59 -13.28
C GLU A 41 -4.27 14.61 -13.55
N PRO A 42 -3.87 13.81 -12.56
CA PRO A 42 -2.82 12.80 -12.74
C PRO A 42 -3.16 11.84 -13.88
N ARG A 43 -2.19 11.53 -14.73
CA ARG A 43 -2.36 10.61 -15.84
C ARG A 43 -1.73 9.25 -15.54
N LEU A 44 -2.43 8.18 -15.93
CA LEU A 44 -1.86 6.84 -15.91
C LEU A 44 -0.70 6.77 -16.90
N VAL A 45 0.46 6.30 -16.43
CA VAL A 45 1.65 6.10 -17.26
C VAL A 45 1.50 4.77 -17.99
N PRO A 46 1.62 4.74 -19.33
CA PRO A 46 1.67 3.49 -20.08
C PRO A 46 2.83 2.60 -19.62
N LEU A 47 2.73 1.32 -19.86
CA LEU A 47 3.76 0.35 -19.54
C LEU A 47 4.57 -0.03 -20.78
N ASN A 48 5.87 -0.24 -20.61
CA ASN A 48 6.72 -0.94 -21.56
C ASN A 48 6.49 -2.46 -21.45
N ASP A 49 6.98 -3.24 -22.42
CA ASP A 49 6.85 -4.70 -22.46
C ASP A 49 7.49 -5.41 -21.26
N ASP A 50 8.41 -4.77 -20.57
CA ASP A 50 9.06 -5.28 -19.35
C ASP A 50 8.33 -4.90 -18.06
N GLY A 51 7.16 -4.24 -18.17
CA GLY A 51 6.35 -3.75 -17.05
C GLY A 51 6.90 -2.47 -16.39
N THR A 52 7.89 -1.79 -16.97
CA THR A 52 8.34 -0.48 -16.49
C THR A 52 7.43 0.65 -16.98
N PRO A 53 7.23 1.73 -16.19
CA PRO A 53 6.46 2.89 -16.65
C PRO A 53 7.15 3.61 -17.82
N ASN A 54 6.39 3.88 -18.90
CA ASN A 54 6.86 4.62 -20.09
C ASN A 54 6.44 6.09 -19.98
N ILE A 55 7.21 6.89 -19.27
CA ILE A 55 6.92 8.32 -19.10
C ILE A 55 7.14 9.13 -20.39
N ASP A 56 8.02 8.66 -21.26
CA ASP A 56 8.32 9.34 -22.52
C ASP A 56 7.09 9.37 -23.44
N ALA A 57 6.24 8.33 -23.39
CA ALA A 57 4.98 8.31 -24.12
C ALA A 57 4.02 9.46 -23.72
N LEU A 58 4.04 9.91 -22.46
CA LEU A 58 3.22 11.04 -22.01
C LEU A 58 3.83 12.40 -22.37
N ASN A 59 5.11 12.47 -22.65
CA ASN A 59 5.83 13.69 -23.01
C ASN A 59 6.20 13.74 -24.50
N ALA A 60 5.70 12.81 -25.32
CA ALA A 60 6.05 12.69 -26.73
C ALA A 60 5.73 13.95 -27.55
N ASP A 61 4.70 14.70 -27.14
CA ASP A 61 4.29 15.95 -27.80
C ASP A 61 5.14 17.18 -27.38
N LEU A 62 6.08 17.01 -26.45
CA LEU A 62 6.93 18.09 -25.97
C LEU A 62 8.27 18.08 -26.72
N ASP A 63 8.66 19.25 -27.25
CA ASP A 63 9.96 19.42 -27.89
C ASP A 63 11.13 19.15 -26.94
N GLN A 64 12.25 18.63 -27.44
CA GLN A 64 13.45 18.37 -26.65
C GLN A 64 14.00 19.63 -25.97
N SER A 65 13.89 20.80 -26.63
CA SER A 65 14.27 22.10 -26.02
C SER A 65 13.38 22.48 -24.83
N TYR A 66 12.10 22.11 -24.89
CA TYR A 66 11.16 22.29 -23.78
C TYR A 66 11.50 21.36 -22.61
N ILE A 67 11.78 20.08 -22.92
CA ILE A 67 12.13 19.06 -21.92
C ILE A 67 13.47 19.37 -21.21
N ASN A 68 14.42 20.00 -21.89
CA ASN A 68 15.72 20.38 -21.30
C ASN A 68 15.57 21.50 -20.26
N ASP A 69 14.55 22.33 -20.33
CA ASP A 69 14.28 23.37 -19.35
C ASP A 69 13.54 22.79 -18.13
N ARG A 70 14.26 22.58 -17.04
CA ARG A 70 13.72 21.99 -15.81
C ARG A 70 12.65 22.83 -15.11
N ALA A 71 12.54 24.10 -15.44
CA ALA A 71 11.51 25.00 -14.92
C ALA A 71 10.15 24.81 -15.59
N LYS A 72 10.13 24.25 -16.80
CA LYS A 72 8.89 24.02 -17.55
C LYS A 72 8.16 22.78 -17.06
N PRO A 73 6.82 22.86 -16.87
CA PRO A 73 6.02 21.73 -16.40
C PRO A 73 5.94 20.63 -17.47
N ARG A 74 6.00 19.39 -17.02
CA ARG A 74 5.89 18.17 -17.83
C ARG A 74 5.28 17.05 -17.02
N TRP A 75 4.96 15.96 -17.64
CA TRP A 75 4.53 14.76 -16.94
C TRP A 75 5.72 14.11 -16.24
N ILE A 76 5.63 13.98 -14.92
CA ILE A 76 6.63 13.34 -14.08
C ILE A 76 6.02 12.10 -13.45
N ALA A 77 6.54 10.93 -13.82
CA ALA A 77 6.08 9.68 -13.24
C ALA A 77 6.42 9.62 -11.75
N LYS A 78 5.46 9.24 -10.93
CA LYS A 78 5.61 9.02 -9.49
C LYS A 78 5.25 7.56 -9.17
N PRO A 79 6.22 6.64 -9.27
CA PRO A 79 5.97 5.23 -9.01
C PRO A 79 5.40 5.01 -7.61
N THR A 80 4.42 4.13 -7.50
CA THR A 80 3.83 3.76 -6.22
C THR A 80 4.83 2.96 -5.39
N VAL A 81 5.08 3.41 -4.17
CA VAL A 81 5.96 2.77 -3.18
C VAL A 81 5.16 1.87 -2.25
N ALA A 82 3.98 2.35 -1.79
CA ALA A 82 3.12 1.60 -0.89
C ALA A 82 1.69 2.11 -0.94
N TYR A 83 0.75 1.20 -0.78
CA TYR A 83 -0.65 1.50 -0.45
C TYR A 83 -0.85 1.41 1.06
N LEU A 84 -1.48 2.42 1.64
CA LEU A 84 -1.82 2.45 3.06
C LEU A 84 -3.26 2.02 3.24
N TRP A 85 -3.46 1.00 4.07
CA TRP A 85 -4.76 0.39 4.31
C TRP A 85 -5.20 0.56 5.75
N ALA A 86 -6.50 0.71 5.96
CA ALA A 86 -7.13 0.55 7.26
C ALA A 86 -8.08 -0.63 7.23
N ARG A 87 -8.09 -1.46 8.27
CA ARG A 87 -9.20 -2.39 8.51
C ARG A 87 -10.45 -1.57 8.78
N THR A 88 -11.60 -2.09 8.40
CA THR A 88 -12.88 -1.42 8.62
C THR A 88 -13.88 -2.33 9.33
N VAL A 89 -14.84 -1.71 10.01
CA VAL A 89 -15.95 -2.41 10.65
C VAL A 89 -17.26 -1.66 10.39
N LYS A 90 -18.37 -2.37 10.37
CA LYS A 90 -19.70 -1.74 10.30
C LYS A 90 -20.15 -1.27 11.69
N CYS A 91 -20.55 -0.01 11.81
CA CYS A 91 -21.09 0.53 13.04
C CYS A 91 -22.33 -0.27 13.49
N LYS A 92 -22.37 -0.68 14.76
CA LYS A 92 -23.51 -1.44 15.32
C LYS A 92 -24.81 -0.63 15.32
N ASN A 93 -24.75 0.70 15.34
CA ASN A 93 -25.91 1.58 15.37
C ASN A 93 -26.33 2.03 13.96
N CYS A 94 -25.49 2.81 13.26
CA CYS A 94 -25.87 3.43 11.97
C CYS A 94 -25.41 2.63 10.75
N ARG A 95 -24.70 1.50 10.92
CA ARG A 95 -24.18 0.62 9.87
C ARG A 95 -23.15 1.28 8.93
N ALA A 96 -22.69 2.50 9.25
CA ALA A 96 -21.61 3.15 8.51
C ALA A 96 -20.31 2.34 8.60
N THR A 97 -19.51 2.38 7.55
CA THR A 97 -18.18 1.76 7.52
C THR A 97 -17.19 2.65 8.27
N ILE A 98 -16.62 2.12 9.35
CA ILE A 98 -15.68 2.83 10.22
C ILE A 98 -14.26 2.29 9.96
N PRO A 99 -13.28 3.11 9.55
CA PRO A 99 -11.89 2.70 9.48
C PRO A 99 -11.27 2.60 10.90
N LEU A 100 -10.47 1.57 11.12
CA LEU A 100 -9.81 1.30 12.41
C LEU A 100 -8.43 1.97 12.44
N LEU A 101 -8.38 3.23 12.83
CA LEU A 101 -7.16 4.03 12.85
C LEU A 101 -6.83 4.50 14.27
N LYS A 102 -5.60 4.24 14.73
CA LYS A 102 -5.07 4.80 15.99
C LYS A 102 -4.62 6.24 15.82
N THR A 103 -4.10 6.57 14.66
CA THR A 103 -3.63 7.91 14.32
C THR A 103 -3.92 8.21 12.86
N ARG A 104 -4.11 9.49 12.57
CA ARG A 104 -4.28 10.01 11.21
C ARG A 104 -2.99 10.61 10.65
N TRP A 105 -1.89 10.67 11.43
CA TRP A 105 -0.61 11.13 10.93
C TRP A 105 0.01 10.11 9.97
N LEU A 106 0.19 10.50 8.71
CA LEU A 106 0.93 9.74 7.71
C LEU A 106 2.43 10.02 7.80
N CYS A 107 2.78 11.28 8.07
CA CYS A 107 4.15 11.70 8.33
C CYS A 107 4.17 12.87 9.32
N LYS A 108 5.07 12.79 10.32
CA LYS A 108 5.18 13.82 11.38
C LYS A 108 6.64 14.23 11.60
N LYS A 109 7.36 14.49 10.50
CA LYS A 109 8.73 15.06 10.57
C LYS A 109 8.66 16.58 10.58
N SER A 110 9.64 17.24 11.21
CA SER A 110 9.68 18.71 11.33
C SER A 110 9.57 19.44 9.97
N ASN A 111 10.20 18.88 8.95
CA ASN A 111 10.22 19.43 7.59
C ASN A 111 9.12 18.86 6.68
N ARG A 112 8.32 17.92 7.18
CA ARG A 112 7.27 17.26 6.40
C ARG A 112 6.18 16.71 7.30
N ARG A 113 5.04 17.34 7.24
CA ARG A 113 3.88 16.97 8.04
C ARG A 113 2.71 16.67 7.12
N VAL A 114 2.22 15.43 7.19
CA VAL A 114 1.13 14.93 6.35
C VAL A 114 0.09 14.26 7.23
N LEU A 115 -1.13 14.72 7.15
CA LEU A 115 -2.26 14.24 7.92
C LEU A 115 -3.32 13.67 6.99
N LEU A 116 -3.89 12.55 7.35
CA LEU A 116 -5.07 11.99 6.72
C LEU A 116 -6.31 12.69 7.30
N SER A 117 -6.99 13.51 6.51
CA SER A 117 -8.32 13.98 6.85
C SER A 117 -9.32 12.83 6.73
N MET A 118 -10.34 12.84 7.57
CA MET A 118 -11.34 11.80 7.61
C MET A 118 -12.67 12.39 8.06
N GLU A 119 -13.60 12.51 7.13
CA GLU A 119 -14.92 13.08 7.40
C GLU A 119 -16.04 12.16 6.94
N PRO A 120 -17.21 12.19 7.60
CA PRO A 120 -18.36 11.45 7.12
C PRO A 120 -18.71 11.85 5.69
N ASN A 121 -19.02 10.86 4.84
CA ASN A 121 -19.53 11.14 3.51
C ASN A 121 -20.96 11.75 3.58
N ALA A 122 -21.44 12.32 2.47
CA ALA A 122 -22.73 13.01 2.39
C ALA A 122 -23.90 12.14 2.90
N HIS A 123 -23.86 10.85 2.68
CA HIS A 123 -24.90 9.89 3.08
C HIS A 123 -24.68 9.28 4.48
N LYS A 124 -23.59 9.64 5.17
CA LYS A 124 -23.18 9.08 6.48
C LYS A 124 -23.10 7.54 6.50
N THR A 125 -22.80 6.94 5.36
CA THR A 125 -22.60 5.48 5.21
C THR A 125 -21.15 5.04 5.44
N GLY A 126 -20.25 6.00 5.58
CA GLY A 126 -18.80 5.82 5.79
C GLY A 126 -18.10 7.15 5.84
N VAL A 127 -16.79 7.12 5.60
CA VAL A 127 -15.94 8.32 5.60
C VAL A 127 -15.27 8.51 4.23
N VAL A 128 -14.95 9.76 3.94
CA VAL A 128 -14.07 10.18 2.84
C VAL A 128 -12.73 10.53 3.44
N PHE A 129 -11.66 10.09 2.79
CA PHE A 129 -10.29 10.44 3.13
C PHE A 129 -9.78 11.54 2.20
N ASP A 130 -8.87 12.37 2.73
CA ASP A 130 -8.14 13.38 1.98
C ASP A 130 -6.75 13.55 2.58
N VAL A 131 -5.71 13.57 1.76
CA VAL A 131 -4.31 13.68 2.19
C VAL A 131 -3.90 15.13 2.27
N GLN A 132 -3.86 15.66 3.48
CA GLN A 132 -3.44 17.04 3.76
C GLN A 132 -1.91 17.12 3.92
N ASN A 133 -1.27 17.72 2.92
CA ASN A 133 0.16 18.01 2.94
C ASN A 133 0.43 19.35 3.63
N TYR A 134 1.67 19.53 4.11
CA TYR A 134 2.16 20.79 4.69
C TYR A 134 1.40 21.25 5.94
N VAL A 135 0.93 20.33 6.76
CA VAL A 135 0.21 20.65 8.00
C VAL A 135 1.07 21.50 8.93
N PRO A 136 0.61 22.68 9.35
CA PRO A 136 1.43 23.60 10.14
C PRO A 136 1.69 23.05 11.55
N ILE A 137 2.79 23.52 12.16
CA ILE A 137 3.07 23.31 13.58
C ILE A 137 2.31 24.40 14.35
N VAL A 138 1.41 23.98 15.25
CA VAL A 138 0.58 24.89 16.04
C VAL A 138 0.98 24.77 17.52
N GLY A 139 1.19 25.93 18.18
CA GLY A 139 1.54 26.03 19.60
C GLY A 139 2.85 26.77 19.85
N GLY A 140 2.86 27.60 20.88
CA GLY A 140 4.01 28.44 21.25
C GLY A 140 5.16 27.66 21.92
N ASN A 141 4.85 26.58 22.64
CA ASN A 141 5.84 25.76 23.32
C ASN A 141 5.72 24.27 22.97
N ALA A 142 6.69 23.47 23.40
CA ALA A 142 6.76 22.06 23.09
C ALA A 142 5.55 21.24 23.61
N ALA A 143 5.03 21.59 24.80
CA ALA A 143 3.88 20.91 25.37
C ALA A 143 2.59 21.17 24.58
N GLN A 144 2.35 22.44 24.23
CA GLN A 144 1.21 22.86 23.42
C GLN A 144 1.26 22.22 22.02
N ARG A 145 2.45 22.18 21.40
CA ARG A 145 2.63 21.50 20.09
C ARG A 145 2.30 20.02 20.15
N ARG A 146 2.75 19.32 21.22
CA ARG A 146 2.46 17.88 21.42
C ARG A 146 0.96 17.63 21.60
N GLU A 147 0.30 18.45 22.41
CA GLU A 147 -1.14 18.32 22.66
C GLU A 147 -1.95 18.59 21.40
N GLN A 148 -1.60 19.64 20.65
CA GLN A 148 -2.25 19.94 19.38
C GLN A 148 -2.04 18.84 18.35
N ASP A 149 -0.82 18.33 18.23
CA ASP A 149 -0.51 17.19 17.35
C ASP A 149 -1.29 15.94 17.71
N LYS A 150 -1.49 15.69 19.01
CA LYS A 150 -2.29 14.57 19.48
C LYS A 150 -3.75 14.72 19.07
N ARG A 151 -4.36 15.90 19.27
CA ARG A 151 -5.74 16.19 18.87
C ARG A 151 -5.93 16.07 17.35
N MET A 152 -5.04 16.71 16.59
CA MET A 152 -5.10 16.67 15.13
C MET A 152 -4.96 15.25 14.57
N GLY A 153 -4.09 14.46 15.20
CA GLY A 153 -3.81 13.07 14.76
C GLY A 153 -4.70 12.01 15.37
N GLU A 154 -5.71 12.38 16.15
CA GLU A 154 -6.61 11.41 16.76
C GLU A 154 -7.39 10.62 15.71
N GLY A 155 -7.28 9.29 15.77
CA GLY A 155 -8.01 8.38 14.90
C GLY A 155 -9.35 7.97 15.48
N THR A 156 -9.95 6.93 14.93
CA THR A 156 -11.23 6.36 15.41
C THR A 156 -11.04 5.46 16.62
N MET A 157 -9.84 4.88 16.80
CA MET A 157 -9.54 3.90 17.85
C MET A 157 -8.98 4.56 19.11
N SER A 158 -9.48 4.14 20.25
CA SER A 158 -8.99 4.47 21.59
C SER A 158 -8.83 3.20 22.43
N ARG A 159 -8.48 3.36 23.71
CA ARG A 159 -8.47 2.23 24.67
C ARG A 159 -9.87 1.70 24.97
N SER A 160 -10.89 2.55 24.91
CA SER A 160 -12.29 2.20 25.16
C SER A 160 -12.98 1.51 23.98
N GLY A 161 -12.38 1.56 22.80
CA GLY A 161 -12.96 1.00 21.59
C GLY A 161 -12.83 1.92 20.37
N VAL A 162 -13.81 1.85 19.48
CA VAL A 162 -13.83 2.59 18.21
C VAL A 162 -15.04 3.53 18.19
N LYS A 163 -14.78 4.82 18.01
CA LYS A 163 -15.82 5.84 17.88
C LYS A 163 -16.26 5.97 16.41
N CYS A 164 -17.54 5.82 16.14
CA CYS A 164 -18.10 6.04 14.82
C CYS A 164 -18.07 7.53 14.44
N PRO A 165 -17.41 7.93 13.35
CA PRO A 165 -17.39 9.34 12.95
C PRO A 165 -18.76 9.84 12.44
N CYS A 166 -19.64 8.95 12.02
CA CYS A 166 -20.94 9.33 11.47
C CYS A 166 -22.03 9.58 12.54
N CYS A 167 -22.06 8.80 13.62
CA CYS A 167 -23.12 8.88 14.65
C CYS A 167 -22.59 9.01 16.09
N GLY A 168 -21.28 8.99 16.31
CA GLY A 168 -20.66 9.12 17.63
C GLY A 168 -20.72 7.86 18.51
N THR A 169 -21.43 6.80 18.12
CA THR A 169 -21.50 5.54 18.88
C THR A 169 -20.14 4.92 19.09
N ILE A 170 -19.87 4.43 20.29
CA ILE A 170 -18.66 3.70 20.61
C ILE A 170 -18.93 2.20 20.50
N MET A 171 -18.14 1.52 19.67
CA MET A 171 -18.03 0.07 19.63
C MET A 171 -16.89 -0.37 20.54
N THR A 172 -17.17 -1.29 21.44
CA THR A 172 -16.16 -1.84 22.35
C THR A 172 -15.17 -2.74 21.63
N MET A 173 -14.05 -3.06 22.28
CA MET A 173 -13.11 -4.04 21.73
C MET A 173 -13.74 -5.44 21.58
N GLU A 174 -14.76 -5.77 22.41
CA GLU A 174 -15.50 -7.02 22.27
C GLU A 174 -16.42 -7.00 21.05
N ASP A 175 -17.10 -5.88 20.78
CA ASP A 175 -17.88 -5.71 19.53
C ASP A 175 -16.97 -5.99 18.31
N LEU A 176 -15.73 -5.48 18.31
CA LEU A 176 -14.77 -5.72 17.21
C LEU A 176 -14.37 -7.19 17.09
N ARG A 177 -14.19 -7.89 18.21
CA ARG A 177 -13.86 -9.33 18.20
C ARG A 177 -15.02 -10.15 17.64
N VAL A 178 -16.25 -9.81 18.00
CA VAL A 178 -17.45 -10.46 17.45
C VAL A 178 -17.54 -10.25 15.94
N GLU A 179 -17.34 -9.02 15.46
CA GLU A 179 -17.35 -8.72 14.03
C GLU A 179 -16.19 -9.45 13.30
N GLY A 180 -14.99 -9.46 13.90
CA GLY A 180 -13.82 -10.12 13.33
C GLY A 180 -13.97 -11.64 13.23
N LYS A 181 -14.40 -12.29 14.31
CA LYS A 181 -14.64 -13.75 14.33
C LYS A 181 -15.74 -14.19 13.37
N ALA A 182 -16.67 -13.30 13.05
CA ALA A 182 -17.70 -13.52 12.06
C ALA A 182 -17.26 -13.16 10.62
N ASP A 183 -15.97 -12.89 10.39
CA ASP A 183 -15.36 -12.52 9.11
C ASP A 183 -16.00 -11.28 8.45
N ARG A 184 -16.43 -10.32 9.27
CA ARG A 184 -17.09 -9.09 8.81
C ARG A 184 -16.23 -7.83 8.87
N LEU A 185 -14.92 -7.99 9.15
CA LEU A 185 -13.97 -6.89 8.99
C LEU A 185 -13.64 -6.71 7.52
N GLY A 186 -13.75 -5.47 7.05
CA GLY A 186 -13.33 -5.08 5.71
C GLY A 186 -11.98 -4.38 5.70
N MET A 187 -11.65 -3.82 4.55
CA MET A 187 -10.46 -2.99 4.33
C MET A 187 -10.81 -1.78 3.48
N ALA A 188 -10.11 -0.66 3.69
CA ALA A 188 -10.19 0.51 2.84
C ALA A 188 -8.78 1.06 2.59
N MET A 189 -8.47 1.39 1.35
CA MET A 189 -7.26 2.12 1.00
C MET A 189 -7.42 3.57 1.48
N THR A 190 -6.45 4.05 2.25
CA THR A 190 -6.55 5.38 2.89
C THR A 190 -5.67 6.43 2.24
N ALA A 191 -4.51 6.02 1.75
CA ALA A 191 -3.58 6.90 1.05
C ALA A 191 -2.59 6.05 0.21
N VAL A 192 -1.92 6.70 -0.73
CA VAL A 192 -0.86 6.13 -1.55
C VAL A 192 0.44 6.87 -1.29
N VAL A 193 1.51 6.12 -1.10
CA VAL A 193 2.88 6.64 -1.01
C VAL A 193 3.54 6.47 -2.37
N VAL A 194 4.01 7.57 -2.94
CA VAL A 194 4.69 7.57 -4.24
C VAL A 194 6.13 8.09 -4.11
N ASP A 195 6.98 7.72 -5.04
CA ASP A 195 8.36 8.18 -5.11
C ASP A 195 8.41 9.48 -5.91
N GLY A 196 8.41 10.59 -5.19
CA GLY A 196 8.53 11.91 -5.81
C GLY A 196 9.99 12.25 -6.17
N PRO A 197 10.23 13.32 -6.95
CA PRO A 197 11.56 13.68 -7.48
C PRO A 197 12.65 13.89 -6.42
N LYS A 198 12.28 14.21 -5.19
CA LYS A 198 13.23 14.48 -4.08
C LYS A 198 12.98 13.61 -2.87
N THR A 199 11.73 13.28 -2.59
CA THR A 199 11.30 12.52 -1.41
C THR A 199 10.03 11.77 -1.73
N LYS A 200 9.70 10.77 -0.89
CA LYS A 200 8.39 10.10 -0.96
C LYS A 200 7.28 11.12 -0.74
N GLU A 201 6.23 11.07 -1.53
CA GLU A 201 5.05 11.92 -1.42
C GLU A 201 3.83 11.08 -1.03
N PHE A 202 2.77 11.73 -0.51
CA PHE A 202 1.52 11.08 -0.17
C PHE A 202 0.41 11.73 -0.98
N ARG A 203 -0.51 10.93 -1.48
CA ARG A 203 -1.70 11.37 -2.20
C ARG A 203 -2.91 10.50 -1.90
N ASP A 204 -4.07 10.96 -2.32
CA ASP A 204 -5.28 10.17 -2.27
C ASP A 204 -5.22 8.99 -3.24
N PRO A 205 -5.90 7.89 -2.93
CA PRO A 205 -6.08 6.79 -3.88
C PRO A 205 -6.91 7.24 -5.08
N VAL A 206 -6.51 6.83 -6.27
CA VAL A 206 -7.35 6.95 -7.48
C VAL A 206 -8.32 5.76 -7.55
N SER A 207 -9.53 5.99 -8.08
CA SER A 207 -10.57 4.95 -8.14
C SER A 207 -10.08 3.65 -8.81
N ASN A 208 -9.24 3.74 -9.83
CA ASN A 208 -8.65 2.59 -10.50
C ASN A 208 -7.75 1.76 -9.56
N GLU A 209 -7.04 2.37 -8.61
CA GLU A 209 -6.18 1.63 -7.66
C GLU A 209 -7.01 0.78 -6.69
N CYS A 210 -8.16 1.30 -6.27
CA CYS A 210 -9.11 0.53 -5.47
C CYS A 210 -9.68 -0.65 -6.25
N ALA A 211 -10.09 -0.43 -7.53
CA ALA A 211 -10.58 -1.48 -8.40
C ALA A 211 -9.53 -2.57 -8.65
N LYS A 212 -8.23 -2.21 -8.80
CA LYS A 212 -7.13 -3.16 -8.93
C LYS A 212 -6.96 -4.09 -7.72
N SER A 213 -7.33 -3.65 -6.54
CA SER A 213 -7.33 -4.52 -5.35
C SER A 213 -8.43 -5.59 -5.40
N GLU A 214 -9.60 -5.25 -5.94
CA GLU A 214 -10.70 -6.21 -6.13
C GLU A 214 -10.36 -7.21 -7.25
N GLU A 215 -9.80 -6.72 -8.34
CA GLU A 215 -9.30 -7.53 -9.46
C GLU A 215 -8.20 -8.50 -8.99
N ALA A 216 -7.26 -8.04 -8.15
CA ALA A 216 -6.23 -8.88 -7.55
C ALA A 216 -6.83 -10.03 -6.73
N ALA A 217 -7.91 -9.78 -5.99
CA ALA A 217 -8.57 -10.83 -5.22
C ALA A 217 -9.13 -11.97 -6.10
N GLN A 218 -9.63 -11.63 -7.30
CA GLN A 218 -10.14 -12.60 -8.27
C GLN A 218 -9.02 -13.45 -8.89
N MET A 219 -7.81 -12.87 -9.04
CA MET A 219 -6.66 -13.57 -9.61
C MET A 219 -5.96 -14.53 -8.64
N LEU A 220 -6.22 -14.42 -7.32
CA LEU A 220 -5.52 -15.24 -6.33
C LEU A 220 -5.74 -16.74 -6.52
N ALA A 221 -6.96 -17.16 -6.84
CA ALA A 221 -7.29 -18.58 -7.01
C ALA A 221 -6.42 -19.19 -8.11
N GLU A 222 -6.42 -18.58 -9.30
CA GLU A 222 -5.65 -19.05 -10.46
C GLU A 222 -4.14 -19.05 -10.18
N LEU A 223 -3.61 -17.97 -9.57
CA LEU A 223 -2.19 -17.89 -9.25
C LEU A 223 -1.76 -19.00 -8.29
N PHE A 224 -2.56 -19.26 -7.26
CA PHE A 224 -2.20 -20.22 -6.23
C PHE A 224 -2.49 -21.68 -6.60
N GLU A 225 -3.20 -21.97 -7.70
CA GLU A 225 -3.30 -23.32 -8.27
C GLU A 225 -1.94 -23.85 -8.76
N VAL A 226 -1.08 -22.99 -9.28
CA VAL A 226 0.26 -23.38 -9.79
C VAL A 226 1.35 -23.32 -8.71
N ILE A 227 1.03 -22.83 -7.51
CA ILE A 227 1.95 -22.77 -6.38
C ILE A 227 1.67 -23.96 -5.45
N PRO A 228 2.65 -24.85 -5.17
CA PRO A 228 2.47 -25.94 -4.24
C PRO A 228 1.98 -25.45 -2.87
N PHE A 229 1.04 -26.22 -2.31
CA PHE A 229 0.32 -25.95 -1.06
C PHE A 229 -0.75 -24.85 -1.16
N GLY A 230 -0.89 -24.16 -2.31
CA GLY A 230 -1.95 -23.16 -2.52
C GLY A 230 -1.81 -21.91 -1.64
N LEU A 231 -2.95 -21.29 -1.35
CA LEU A 231 -3.02 -20.16 -0.41
C LEU A 231 -2.63 -20.62 1.01
N PRO A 232 -1.87 -19.78 1.77
CA PRO A 232 -1.46 -20.12 3.13
C PRO A 232 -2.66 -20.03 4.11
N THR A 233 -3.43 -21.13 4.16
CA THR A 233 -4.64 -21.27 5.01
C THR A 233 -4.32 -21.84 6.39
N GLU A 234 -3.05 -22.14 6.68
CA GLU A 234 -2.63 -22.66 7.96
C GLU A 234 -2.99 -21.69 9.09
N PRO A 235 -3.42 -22.23 10.24
CA PRO A 235 -3.80 -21.40 11.37
C PRO A 235 -2.59 -20.67 11.96
N LEU A 236 -2.82 -19.43 12.39
CA LEU A 236 -1.84 -18.70 13.19
C LEU A 236 -1.67 -19.33 14.56
N PRO A 237 -0.45 -19.30 15.12
CA PRO A 237 -0.21 -19.73 16.50
C PRO A 237 -1.11 -19.00 17.49
N SER A 238 -1.55 -19.72 18.51
CA SER A 238 -2.42 -19.14 19.55
C SER A 238 -1.69 -18.06 20.37
N LYS A 239 -2.49 -17.26 21.05
CA LYS A 239 -1.96 -16.24 21.97
C LYS A 239 -1.07 -16.86 23.05
N GLU A 240 -1.41 -18.06 23.52
CA GLU A 240 -0.69 -18.79 24.56
C GLU A 240 0.66 -19.32 24.04
N ALA A 241 0.74 -19.69 22.77
CA ALA A 241 1.96 -20.21 22.14
C ALA A 241 2.98 -19.09 21.84
N LEU A 242 2.57 -18.06 21.09
CA LEU A 242 3.48 -17.00 20.61
C LEU A 242 2.98 -15.58 20.91
N GLY A 243 1.94 -15.40 21.71
CA GLY A 243 1.43 -14.10 22.09
C GLY A 243 0.65 -13.35 20.99
N PHE A 244 0.37 -13.98 19.84
CA PHE A 244 -0.40 -13.36 18.77
C PHE A 244 -1.83 -13.02 19.24
N ARG A 245 -2.21 -11.76 19.11
CA ARG A 245 -3.53 -11.27 19.50
C ARG A 245 -4.49 -11.09 18.31
N VAL A 246 -3.99 -11.12 17.10
CA VAL A 246 -4.80 -10.92 15.88
C VAL A 246 -5.84 -12.01 15.65
N PRO A 247 -5.64 -13.30 16.03
CA PRO A 247 -6.69 -14.31 15.93
C PRO A 247 -7.94 -13.98 16.75
N LEU A 248 -7.82 -13.19 17.82
CA LEU A 248 -8.98 -12.71 18.59
C LEU A 248 -9.93 -11.84 17.76
N TYR A 249 -9.45 -11.29 16.65
CA TYR A 249 -10.19 -10.44 15.72
C TYR A 249 -10.49 -11.14 14.40
N GLY A 250 -10.46 -12.49 14.37
CA GLY A 250 -10.79 -13.28 13.18
C GLY A 250 -9.66 -13.40 12.15
N LEU A 251 -8.49 -12.83 12.43
CA LEU A 251 -7.30 -13.02 11.59
C LEU A 251 -6.55 -14.26 12.10
N ASP A 252 -7.11 -15.42 11.83
CA ASP A 252 -6.70 -16.71 12.39
C ASP A 252 -5.87 -17.58 11.44
N GLN A 253 -5.68 -17.12 10.20
CA GLN A 253 -4.88 -17.77 9.15
C GLN A 253 -3.83 -16.81 8.60
N TRP A 254 -2.70 -17.34 8.11
CA TRP A 254 -1.62 -16.54 7.55
C TRP A 254 -2.07 -15.64 6.41
N GLN A 255 -2.88 -16.14 5.47
CA GLN A 255 -3.41 -15.36 4.34
C GLN A 255 -4.19 -14.10 4.79
N LYS A 256 -4.88 -14.16 5.93
CA LYS A 256 -5.69 -13.05 6.44
C LYS A 256 -4.87 -11.85 6.95
N LEU A 257 -3.54 -12.01 7.08
CA LEU A 257 -2.64 -10.92 7.44
C LEU A 257 -2.32 -10.00 6.26
N PHE A 258 -2.65 -10.39 5.04
CA PHE A 258 -2.31 -9.67 3.82
C PHE A 258 -3.56 -9.14 3.11
N THR A 259 -3.38 -8.05 2.38
CA THR A 259 -4.38 -7.61 1.40
C THR A 259 -4.28 -8.46 0.13
N PRO A 260 -5.33 -8.49 -0.74
CA PRO A 260 -5.26 -9.21 -2.00
C PRO A 260 -4.07 -8.80 -2.88
N LEU A 261 -3.76 -7.50 -2.97
CA LEU A 261 -2.59 -7.00 -3.70
C LEU A 261 -1.27 -7.54 -3.13
N GLN A 262 -1.13 -7.56 -1.79
CA GLN A 262 0.06 -8.12 -1.14
C GLN A 262 0.19 -9.62 -1.40
N MET A 263 -0.92 -10.36 -1.30
CA MET A 263 -0.95 -11.79 -1.60
C MET A 263 -0.60 -12.08 -3.05
N LEU A 264 -1.14 -11.28 -4.00
CA LEU A 264 -0.80 -11.39 -5.42
C LEU A 264 0.70 -11.16 -5.67
N ALA A 265 1.27 -10.13 -5.03
CA ALA A 265 2.70 -9.84 -5.13
C ALA A 265 3.57 -10.97 -4.57
N LEU A 266 3.24 -11.47 -3.36
CA LEU A 266 3.97 -12.57 -2.73
C LEU A 266 3.86 -13.85 -3.55
N GLY A 267 2.67 -14.21 -4.01
CA GLY A 267 2.44 -15.38 -4.86
C GLY A 267 3.27 -15.32 -6.15
N ASN A 268 3.29 -14.17 -6.84
CA ASN A 268 4.12 -14.01 -8.04
C ASN A 268 5.61 -14.16 -7.75
N VAL A 269 6.11 -13.59 -6.66
CA VAL A 269 7.52 -13.75 -6.28
C VAL A 269 7.84 -15.21 -5.95
N VAL A 270 6.94 -15.93 -5.25
CA VAL A 270 7.08 -17.36 -4.97
C VAL A 270 7.10 -18.17 -6.28
N LYS A 271 6.14 -17.94 -7.19
CA LYS A 271 6.05 -18.58 -8.51
C LYS A 271 7.39 -18.47 -9.26
N HIS A 272 7.92 -17.26 -9.39
CA HIS A 272 9.16 -17.03 -10.13
C HIS A 272 10.42 -17.47 -9.36
N THR A 273 10.43 -17.43 -8.03
CA THR A 273 11.51 -18.01 -7.22
C THR A 273 11.60 -19.53 -7.40
N ARG A 274 10.48 -20.20 -7.62
CA ARG A 274 10.48 -21.64 -7.96
C ARG A 274 10.91 -21.88 -9.40
N ALA A 275 10.39 -21.09 -10.33
CA ALA A 275 10.74 -21.20 -11.75
C ALA A 275 12.23 -20.97 -12.03
N VAL A 276 12.89 -20.09 -11.29
CA VAL A 276 14.31 -19.78 -11.48
C VAL A 276 15.21 -21.00 -11.27
N LYS A 277 14.79 -22.00 -10.49
CA LYS A 277 15.55 -23.26 -10.30
C LYS A 277 15.85 -23.94 -11.65
N THR A 278 14.83 -24.17 -12.46
CA THR A 278 14.97 -24.77 -13.80
C THR A 278 15.87 -23.92 -14.71
N VAL A 279 15.73 -22.59 -14.63
CA VAL A 279 16.56 -21.69 -15.44
C VAL A 279 18.02 -21.75 -15.05
N ILE A 280 18.34 -21.86 -13.75
CA ILE A 280 19.71 -22.01 -13.24
C ILE A 280 20.30 -23.36 -13.71
N GLU A 281 19.52 -24.43 -13.62
CA GLU A 281 19.93 -25.77 -14.09
C GLU A 281 20.24 -25.76 -15.59
N GLN A 282 19.39 -25.14 -16.41
CA GLN A 282 19.60 -25.00 -17.86
C GLN A 282 20.84 -24.16 -18.22
N ASN A 283 21.27 -23.27 -17.33
CA ASN A 283 22.50 -22.50 -17.48
C ASN A 283 23.75 -23.25 -17.00
N GLY A 284 23.66 -24.55 -16.70
CA GLY A 284 24.81 -25.41 -16.43
C GLY A 284 25.40 -25.28 -15.02
N TYR A 285 24.67 -24.74 -14.06
CA TYR A 285 25.13 -24.68 -12.66
C TYR A 285 25.08 -26.09 -12.04
N SER A 286 26.03 -26.40 -11.16
CA SER A 286 26.02 -27.68 -10.41
C SER A 286 24.82 -27.71 -9.44
N LYS A 287 24.42 -28.93 -9.05
CA LYS A 287 23.28 -29.14 -8.13
C LYS A 287 23.44 -28.37 -6.82
N GLU A 288 24.63 -28.36 -6.25
CA GLU A 288 24.94 -27.66 -4.99
C GLU A 288 24.75 -26.14 -5.12
N TRP A 289 25.13 -25.56 -6.27
CA TRP A 289 24.90 -24.15 -6.55
C TRP A 289 23.43 -23.84 -6.74
N VAL A 290 22.69 -24.69 -7.45
CA VAL A 290 21.24 -24.54 -7.64
C VAL A 290 20.51 -24.54 -6.28
N GLU A 291 20.82 -25.51 -5.42
CA GLU A 291 20.22 -25.63 -4.08
C GLU A 291 20.55 -24.40 -3.20
N SER A 292 21.83 -24.00 -3.18
CA SER A 292 22.26 -22.85 -2.39
C SER A 292 21.61 -21.54 -2.84
N ILE A 293 21.55 -21.27 -4.14
CA ILE A 293 20.95 -20.05 -4.69
C ILE A 293 19.45 -20.03 -4.40
N THR A 294 18.73 -21.13 -4.65
CA THR A 294 17.29 -21.20 -4.42
C THR A 294 16.93 -21.07 -2.95
N ALA A 295 17.70 -21.66 -2.03
CA ALA A 295 17.53 -21.48 -0.59
C ALA A 295 17.68 -20.00 -0.17
N MET A 296 18.68 -19.30 -0.67
CA MET A 296 18.89 -17.87 -0.38
C MET A 296 17.76 -17.00 -0.94
N LEU A 297 17.21 -17.34 -2.11
CA LEU A 297 16.05 -16.65 -2.67
C LEU A 297 14.79 -16.91 -1.85
N ALA A 298 14.57 -18.15 -1.37
CA ALA A 298 13.44 -18.49 -0.50
C ALA A 298 13.48 -17.68 0.81
N ILE A 299 14.65 -17.57 1.47
CA ILE A 299 14.83 -16.73 2.67
C ILE A 299 14.50 -15.25 2.36
N SER A 300 14.78 -14.80 1.14
CA SER A 300 14.45 -13.42 0.72
C SER A 300 12.93 -13.22 0.57
N VAL A 301 12.19 -14.25 0.14
CA VAL A 301 10.72 -14.25 0.10
C VAL A 301 10.14 -14.15 1.50
N ASP A 302 10.65 -14.91 2.48
CA ASP A 302 10.21 -14.85 3.88
C ASP A 302 10.36 -13.44 4.45
N LYS A 303 11.52 -12.79 4.21
CA LYS A 303 11.75 -11.40 4.65
C LYS A 303 10.81 -10.41 3.97
N LEU A 304 10.41 -10.66 2.71
CA LEU A 304 9.44 -9.83 2.02
C LEU A 304 8.05 -9.99 2.65
N ALA A 305 7.64 -11.23 2.96
CA ALA A 305 6.37 -11.52 3.61
C ALA A 305 6.28 -10.86 5.00
N ASP A 306 7.35 -10.98 5.81
CA ASP A 306 7.42 -10.34 7.14
C ASP A 306 7.23 -8.81 7.08
N ARG A 307 7.81 -8.14 6.08
CA ARG A 307 7.69 -6.69 5.92
C ARG A 307 6.35 -6.22 5.36
N GLN A 308 5.60 -7.10 4.73
CA GLN A 308 4.31 -6.77 4.12
C GLN A 308 3.12 -7.15 4.97
N SER A 309 3.30 -7.99 6.00
CA SER A 309 2.22 -8.37 6.91
C SER A 309 1.70 -7.16 7.68
N ALA A 310 0.38 -7.12 7.88
CA ALA A 310 -0.33 -6.00 8.53
C ALA A 310 -0.21 -6.02 10.05
#